data_fef32e71b122a4ee039f90fc25a76cc1
#
_entry.id   fef32e71b122a4ee039f90fc25a76cc1
#
_cell.length_a   1.000
_cell.length_b   1.000
_cell.length_c   1.000
_cell.angle_alpha   90.00
_cell.angle_beta   90.00
_cell.angle_gamma   90.00
#
_symmetry.space_group_name_H-M   'P 1'
#
loop_
_entity.id
_entity.type
_entity.pdbx_description
1 polymer ?
#
loop_
_entity_poly.entity_id
_entity_poly.type
_entity_poly.pdbx_seq_one_letter_code
_entity_poly.pdbx_strand_id
1 'polypeptide(L)'
;AQEICEGTLENLADRVEEAKLTSPALIIVGDVVALRRQLHFFEEKPLWGKHYLVAKIGPKPSRLAAMLRAKGAYTSECMTGEIVGVPAVYTAQELAHVDVLLFTSANGVDYFMKNVFASGLDARALFHTRCAVIGQKTAEKLREYGICADFMPEHSNSTNLAQELKEYLDQEFRGDPFKRAVIWYPTAKNAKDNLVDPLLSFCDCGRLNVYENVPCPMEVPVDKDVYDAIFFTCASSAERMLGSLKPQERETLASVTDIYSIGPKCSAALGELGVSPVIEAAVNTYEGLVNCVLRKE
;
A
#
# COMPACT_ATOMS: atom_id res chain seq x y z
N ALA A 1 0.89 -21.57 14.72
CA ALA A 1 0.85 -20.79 15.97
C ALA A 1 1.81 -21.42 16.98
N GLN A 2 2.24 -20.66 18.00
CA GLN A 2 2.99 -21.24 19.11
C GLN A 2 2.03 -22.02 19.99
N GLU A 3 2.34 -23.29 20.24
CA GLU A 3 1.60 -24.16 21.15
C GLU A 3 2.47 -24.42 22.37
N ILE A 4 1.82 -24.56 23.54
CA ILE A 4 2.53 -24.68 24.82
C ILE A 4 1.89 -25.77 25.66
N CYS A 5 2.74 -26.60 26.26
CA CYS A 5 2.35 -27.64 27.21
C CYS A 5 3.20 -27.50 28.46
N GLU A 6 2.57 -27.49 29.63
CA GLU A 6 3.24 -27.47 30.93
C GLU A 6 3.03 -28.80 31.64
N GLY A 7 4.04 -29.25 32.36
CA GLY A 7 3.98 -30.48 33.12
C GLY A 7 5.14 -30.60 34.11
N THR A 8 5.23 -31.71 34.77
CA THR A 8 6.39 -32.13 35.59
C THR A 8 7.27 -33.03 34.76
N LEU A 9 8.51 -33.30 35.24
CA LEU A 9 9.40 -34.25 34.57
C LEU A 9 8.78 -35.66 34.43
N GLU A 10 7.83 -36.00 35.33
CA GLU A 10 7.16 -37.29 35.36
C GLU A 10 6.06 -37.42 34.25
N ASN A 11 5.32 -36.34 33.96
CA ASN A 11 4.13 -36.39 33.10
C ASN A 11 4.22 -35.55 31.81
N LEU A 12 5.32 -34.83 31.60
CA LEU A 12 5.42 -33.92 30.47
C LEU A 12 5.37 -34.65 29.12
N ALA A 13 5.97 -35.86 29.05
CA ALA A 13 6.00 -36.64 27.82
C ALA A 13 4.57 -37.02 27.37
N ASP A 14 3.77 -37.56 28.32
CA ASP A 14 2.37 -37.96 28.05
C ASP A 14 1.54 -36.74 27.62
N ARG A 15 1.71 -35.61 28.31
CA ARG A 15 0.97 -34.38 27.99
C ARG A 15 1.35 -33.78 26.62
N VAL A 16 2.60 -33.90 26.20
CA VAL A 16 3.06 -33.48 24.87
C VAL A 16 2.45 -34.38 23.80
N GLU A 17 2.35 -35.68 24.06
CA GLU A 17 1.75 -36.65 23.14
C GLU A 17 0.22 -36.42 23.04
N GLU A 18 -0.47 -36.22 24.13
CA GLU A 18 -1.90 -35.86 24.17
C GLU A 18 -2.18 -34.54 23.41
N ALA A 19 -1.31 -33.53 23.59
CA ALA A 19 -1.43 -32.25 22.90
C ALA A 19 -0.97 -32.29 21.43
N LYS A 20 -0.44 -33.43 20.96
CA LYS A 20 0.07 -33.65 19.60
C LYS A 20 1.15 -32.63 19.18
N LEU A 21 1.95 -32.16 20.13
CA LEU A 21 3.02 -31.21 19.81
C LEU A 21 4.12 -31.89 19.03
N THR A 22 4.60 -31.21 17.97
CA THR A 22 5.62 -31.74 17.07
C THR A 22 6.90 -30.88 17.07
N SER A 23 7.99 -31.45 16.60
CA SER A 23 9.24 -30.73 16.40
C SER A 23 9.10 -29.70 15.25
N PRO A 24 9.78 -28.51 15.36
CA PRO A 24 10.74 -28.16 16.41
C PRO A 24 10.08 -27.66 17.69
N ALA A 25 10.61 -28.08 18.84
CA ALA A 25 10.13 -27.69 20.16
C ALA A 25 11.28 -27.25 21.08
N LEU A 26 10.98 -26.36 22.03
CA LEU A 26 11.89 -25.92 23.07
C LEU A 26 11.39 -26.40 24.42
N ILE A 27 12.24 -27.07 25.20
CA ILE A 27 11.93 -27.50 26.55
C ILE A 27 12.59 -26.55 27.54
N ILE A 28 11.80 -25.96 28.46
CA ILE A 28 12.28 -25.09 29.53
C ILE A 28 12.02 -25.80 30.85
N VAL A 29 13.05 -25.94 31.69
CA VAL A 29 12.97 -26.62 32.96
C VAL A 29 13.44 -25.69 34.08
N GLY A 30 12.76 -25.74 35.22
CA GLY A 30 13.12 -24.98 36.44
C GLY A 30 12.01 -24.06 36.92
N ASP A 31 12.28 -23.37 38.02
CA ASP A 31 11.31 -22.45 38.67
C ASP A 31 10.89 -21.29 37.76
N VAL A 32 11.67 -20.98 36.74
CA VAL A 32 11.35 -19.97 35.75
C VAL A 32 10.03 -20.27 35.01
N VAL A 33 9.63 -21.55 34.90
CA VAL A 33 8.34 -21.94 34.28
C VAL A 33 7.16 -21.32 35.02
N ALA A 34 7.23 -21.15 36.35
CA ALA A 34 6.18 -20.53 37.16
C ALA A 34 5.94 -19.04 36.74
N LEU A 35 6.94 -18.35 36.20
CA LEU A 35 6.83 -16.97 35.73
C LEU A 35 5.93 -16.83 34.53
N ARG A 36 5.64 -17.91 33.77
CA ARG A 36 4.74 -17.90 32.65
C ARG A 36 3.37 -17.30 33.01
N ARG A 37 2.85 -17.62 34.21
CA ARG A 37 1.57 -17.08 34.69
C ARG A 37 1.54 -15.55 34.79
N GLN A 38 2.70 -14.90 34.86
CA GLN A 38 2.84 -13.45 34.94
C GLN A 38 3.33 -12.84 33.60
N LEU A 39 3.96 -13.65 32.74
CA LEU A 39 4.62 -13.21 31.51
C LEU A 39 3.93 -13.67 30.22
N HIS A 40 2.68 -14.15 30.31
CA HIS A 40 1.91 -14.62 29.14
C HIS A 40 1.19 -13.49 28.37
N PHE A 41 1.58 -12.22 28.63
CA PHE A 41 1.01 -11.01 28.00
C PHE A 41 0.95 -11.06 26.46
N PHE A 42 1.72 -11.93 25.83
CA PHE A 42 1.69 -12.08 24.38
C PHE A 42 0.45 -12.88 23.93
N GLU A 43 0.05 -13.88 24.73
CA GLU A 43 -1.12 -14.74 24.49
C GLU A 43 -2.44 -14.00 24.77
N GLU A 44 -2.40 -12.93 25.57
CA GLU A 44 -3.56 -12.07 25.86
C GLU A 44 -3.87 -11.08 24.73
N LYS A 45 -3.00 -11.00 23.69
CA LYS A 45 -3.25 -10.11 22.57
C LYS A 45 -4.44 -10.57 21.74
N PRO A 46 -5.27 -9.63 21.26
CA PRO A 46 -6.57 -9.95 20.64
C PRO A 46 -6.46 -10.81 19.38
N LEU A 47 -5.32 -10.83 18.70
CA LEU A 47 -5.11 -11.61 17.47
C LEU A 47 -4.14 -12.79 17.70
N TRP A 48 -3.95 -13.20 18.95
CA TRP A 48 -3.14 -14.37 19.25
C TRP A 48 -3.70 -15.64 18.59
N GLY A 49 -2.82 -16.45 18.02
CA GLY A 49 -3.18 -17.68 17.33
C GLY A 49 -3.66 -17.50 15.88
N LYS A 50 -3.92 -16.26 15.45
CA LYS A 50 -4.37 -15.96 14.09
C LYS A 50 -3.20 -15.87 13.13
N HIS A 51 -3.36 -16.40 11.92
CA HIS A 51 -2.37 -16.32 10.85
C HIS A 51 -2.94 -15.59 9.63
N TYR A 52 -2.33 -14.48 9.26
CA TYR A 52 -2.81 -13.61 8.20
C TYR A 52 -1.82 -13.50 7.04
N LEU A 53 -2.34 -13.44 5.83
CA LEU A 53 -1.58 -13.16 4.62
C LEU A 53 -1.79 -11.70 4.20
N VAL A 54 -0.71 -10.96 4.00
CA VAL A 54 -0.77 -9.58 3.52
C VAL A 54 -0.20 -9.48 2.11
N ALA A 55 -1.06 -9.19 1.14
CA ALA A 55 -0.64 -8.91 -0.22
C ALA A 55 -0.06 -7.50 -0.32
N LYS A 56 1.15 -7.37 -0.86
CA LYS A 56 1.88 -6.09 -0.90
C LYS A 56 2.57 -5.83 -2.23
N ILE A 57 2.95 -4.58 -2.45
CA ILE A 57 3.79 -4.13 -3.56
C ILE A 57 5.17 -3.74 -3.00
N GLY A 58 6.22 -4.23 -3.67
CA GLY A 58 7.61 -3.93 -3.36
C GLY A 58 8.23 -4.76 -2.24
N PRO A 59 9.58 -4.72 -2.12
CA PRO A 59 10.33 -5.60 -1.23
C PRO A 59 10.30 -5.19 0.25
N LYS A 60 9.99 -3.93 0.56
CA LYS A 60 9.98 -3.43 1.95
C LYS A 60 8.94 -4.17 2.80
N PRO A 61 9.23 -4.47 4.08
CA PRO A 61 8.25 -5.06 5.00
C PRO A 61 6.95 -4.26 5.06
N SER A 62 5.82 -4.96 5.12
CA SER A 62 4.52 -4.34 5.20
C SER A 62 4.26 -3.70 6.57
N ARG A 63 3.92 -2.41 6.57
CA ARG A 63 3.47 -1.71 7.80
C ARG A 63 2.20 -2.35 8.37
N LEU A 64 1.26 -2.77 7.52
CA LEU A 64 0.05 -3.47 7.96
C LEU A 64 0.40 -4.78 8.67
N ALA A 65 1.30 -5.60 8.10
CA ALA A 65 1.76 -6.82 8.74
C ALA A 65 2.42 -6.56 10.10
N ALA A 66 3.22 -5.50 10.21
CA ALA A 66 3.82 -5.10 11.48
C ALA A 66 2.74 -4.71 12.53
N MET A 67 1.70 -3.98 12.11
CA MET A 67 0.59 -3.61 13.00
C MET A 67 -0.22 -4.82 13.47
N LEU A 68 -0.49 -5.79 12.59
CA LEU A 68 -1.18 -7.04 12.95
C LEU A 68 -0.33 -7.88 13.91
N ARG A 69 0.99 -8.00 13.67
CA ARG A 69 1.93 -8.66 14.60
C ARG A 69 1.97 -7.99 15.98
N ALA A 70 1.90 -6.67 16.02
CA ALA A 70 1.84 -5.93 17.29
C ALA A 70 0.58 -6.30 18.11
N LYS A 71 -0.51 -6.73 17.45
CA LYS A 71 -1.75 -7.22 18.07
C LYS A 71 -1.75 -8.74 18.35
N GLY A 72 -0.65 -9.44 18.07
CA GLY A 72 -0.47 -10.86 18.38
C GLY A 72 -0.60 -11.83 17.22
N ALA A 73 -0.98 -11.37 16.03
CA ALA A 73 -1.12 -12.24 14.87
C ALA A 73 0.23 -12.73 14.32
N TYR A 74 0.22 -13.90 13.70
CA TYR A 74 1.23 -14.30 12.74
C TYR A 74 0.90 -13.66 11.39
N THR A 75 1.94 -13.24 10.66
CA THR A 75 1.70 -12.67 9.33
C THR A 75 2.73 -13.20 8.33
N SER A 76 2.22 -13.70 7.21
CA SER A 76 2.97 -13.94 5.98
C SER A 76 2.77 -12.77 5.02
N GLU A 77 3.77 -12.47 4.21
CA GLU A 77 3.69 -11.36 3.25
C GLU A 77 3.89 -11.94 1.83
N CYS A 78 2.97 -11.64 0.93
CA CYS A 78 3.07 -12.01 -0.49
C CYS A 78 3.35 -10.76 -1.33
N MET A 79 4.51 -10.73 -1.98
CA MET A 79 4.86 -9.65 -2.90
C MET A 79 4.23 -9.93 -4.27
N THR A 80 3.20 -9.14 -4.62
CA THR A 80 2.45 -9.31 -5.87
C THR A 80 2.98 -8.45 -7.01
N GLY A 81 3.87 -7.53 -6.71
CA GLY A 81 4.47 -6.65 -7.71
C GLY A 81 5.55 -5.76 -7.13
N GLU A 82 6.21 -5.06 -8.01
CA GLU A 82 7.28 -4.12 -7.68
C GLU A 82 7.09 -2.81 -8.43
N ILE A 83 7.51 -1.71 -7.81
CA ILE A 83 7.58 -0.40 -8.46
C ILE A 83 8.95 -0.25 -9.10
N VAL A 84 8.99 -0.15 -10.43
CA VAL A 84 10.21 0.00 -11.21
C VAL A 84 10.22 1.38 -11.85
N GLY A 85 11.37 2.08 -11.79
CA GLY A 85 11.53 3.38 -12.43
C GLY A 85 11.51 3.25 -13.96
N VAL A 86 10.87 4.21 -14.61
CA VAL A 86 10.98 4.43 -16.06
C VAL A 86 11.99 5.54 -16.26
N PRO A 87 13.18 5.25 -16.81
CA PRO A 87 14.22 6.26 -17.01
C PRO A 87 13.76 7.35 -17.99
N ALA A 88 14.04 8.60 -17.65
CA ALA A 88 13.86 9.74 -18.53
C ALA A 88 15.02 10.73 -18.30
N VAL A 89 15.40 11.44 -19.33
CA VAL A 89 16.44 12.47 -19.27
C VAL A 89 15.77 13.82 -19.49
N TYR A 90 16.06 14.77 -18.61
CA TYR A 90 15.55 16.14 -18.67
C TYR A 90 16.69 17.12 -18.84
N THR A 91 16.44 18.19 -19.57
CA THR A 91 17.32 19.35 -19.64
C THR A 91 16.78 20.48 -18.76
N ALA A 92 17.66 21.35 -18.28
CA ALA A 92 17.24 22.53 -17.52
C ALA A 92 16.29 23.43 -18.35
N GLN A 93 16.47 23.48 -19.67
CA GLN A 93 15.62 24.24 -20.55
C GLN A 93 14.21 23.68 -20.66
N GLU A 94 14.04 22.35 -20.75
CA GLU A 94 12.72 21.71 -20.74
C GLU A 94 12.00 21.96 -19.42
N LEU A 95 12.68 21.78 -18.29
CA LEU A 95 12.09 22.04 -16.97
C LEU A 95 11.70 23.51 -16.78
N ALA A 96 12.45 24.45 -17.33
CA ALA A 96 12.15 25.88 -17.27
C ALA A 96 10.87 26.28 -18.05
N HIS A 97 10.39 25.44 -18.97
CA HIS A 97 9.13 25.64 -19.70
C HIS A 97 7.91 25.08 -18.99
N VAL A 98 8.11 24.37 -17.88
CA VAL A 98 7.02 23.77 -17.10
C VAL A 98 6.53 24.75 -16.04
N ASP A 99 5.30 25.20 -16.15
CA ASP A 99 4.73 26.11 -15.16
C ASP A 99 4.33 25.34 -13.88
N VAL A 100 3.81 24.09 -14.01
CA VAL A 100 3.36 23.28 -12.87
C VAL A 100 3.78 21.82 -13.01
N LEU A 101 4.28 21.25 -11.92
CA LEU A 101 4.42 19.80 -11.70
C LEU A 101 3.29 19.31 -10.82
N LEU A 102 2.42 18.47 -11.38
CA LEU A 102 1.27 17.90 -10.66
C LEU A 102 1.59 16.48 -10.19
N PHE A 103 1.78 16.30 -8.89
CA PHE A 103 2.06 15.01 -8.29
C PHE A 103 0.84 14.42 -7.58
N THR A 104 0.35 13.29 -8.04
CA THR A 104 -0.77 12.56 -7.43
C THR A 104 -0.34 11.44 -6.50
N SER A 105 0.95 11.13 -6.46
CA SER A 105 1.51 10.07 -5.62
C SER A 105 2.94 10.37 -5.16
N ALA A 106 3.31 9.83 -4.00
CA ALA A 106 4.69 9.88 -3.50
C ALA A 106 5.69 9.19 -4.45
N ASN A 107 5.27 8.12 -5.14
CA ASN A 107 6.10 7.47 -6.15
C ASN A 107 6.34 8.37 -7.36
N GLY A 108 5.34 9.14 -7.80
CA GLY A 108 5.51 10.13 -8.86
C GLY A 108 6.59 11.14 -8.54
N VAL A 109 6.58 11.68 -7.31
CA VAL A 109 7.65 12.57 -6.81
C VAL A 109 9.00 11.87 -6.83
N ASP A 110 9.09 10.69 -6.20
CA ASP A 110 10.35 9.98 -5.99
C ASP A 110 11.04 9.64 -7.33
N TYR A 111 10.31 9.06 -8.27
CA TYR A 111 10.88 8.65 -9.56
C TYR A 111 11.10 9.82 -10.51
N PHE A 112 10.30 10.89 -10.45
CA PHE A 112 10.58 12.11 -11.19
C PHE A 112 11.88 12.76 -10.71
N MET A 113 12.05 12.94 -9.39
CA MET A 113 13.27 13.53 -8.83
C MET A 113 14.50 12.66 -9.08
N LYS A 114 14.40 11.33 -9.04
CA LYS A 114 15.47 10.42 -9.44
C LYS A 114 15.92 10.65 -10.89
N ASN A 115 14.96 10.85 -11.80
CA ASN A 115 15.27 11.14 -13.20
C ASN A 115 15.93 12.53 -13.37
N VAL A 116 15.47 13.54 -12.60
CA VAL A 116 16.11 14.87 -12.57
C VAL A 116 17.57 14.74 -12.13
N PHE A 117 17.84 14.02 -11.05
CA PHE A 117 19.22 13.82 -10.57
C PHE A 117 20.06 12.98 -11.53
N ALA A 118 19.49 11.93 -12.12
CA ALA A 118 20.16 11.11 -13.13
C ALA A 118 20.52 11.92 -14.39
N SER A 119 19.79 13.02 -14.67
CA SER A 119 20.08 13.97 -15.74
C SER A 119 21.21 14.97 -15.41
N GLY A 120 21.83 14.84 -14.22
CA GLY A 120 22.88 15.78 -13.75
C GLY A 120 22.33 17.11 -13.22
N LEU A 121 21.02 17.18 -12.99
CA LEU A 121 20.33 18.35 -12.45
C LEU A 121 20.02 18.14 -10.95
N ASP A 122 19.55 19.17 -10.27
CA ASP A 122 19.04 19.10 -8.90
C ASP A 122 17.75 19.92 -8.74
N ALA A 123 17.23 20.00 -7.50
CA ALA A 123 15.98 20.69 -7.21
C ALA A 123 15.96 22.17 -7.66
N ARG A 124 17.12 22.82 -7.84
CA ARG A 124 17.21 24.20 -8.34
C ARG A 124 16.74 24.33 -9.79
N ALA A 125 16.76 23.23 -10.56
CA ALA A 125 16.23 23.24 -11.93
C ALA A 125 14.71 23.48 -11.97
N LEU A 126 14.02 23.31 -10.82
CA LEU A 126 12.58 23.54 -10.66
C LEU A 126 12.25 24.91 -10.07
N PHE A 127 13.21 25.85 -10.03
CA PHE A 127 13.05 27.16 -9.37
C PHE A 127 11.84 27.96 -9.89
N HIS A 128 11.51 27.83 -11.17
CA HIS A 128 10.38 28.55 -11.78
C HIS A 128 9.08 27.73 -11.80
N THR A 129 9.13 26.46 -11.40
CA THR A 129 8.01 25.52 -11.52
C THR A 129 7.24 25.45 -10.21
N ARG A 130 5.92 25.62 -10.25
CA ARG A 130 5.04 25.38 -9.11
C ARG A 130 4.82 23.89 -8.91
N CYS A 131 4.79 23.45 -7.67
CA CYS A 131 4.56 22.05 -7.33
C CYS A 131 3.17 21.88 -6.71
N ALA A 132 2.28 21.23 -7.44
CA ALA A 132 0.94 20.86 -6.99
C ALA A 132 0.90 19.40 -6.54
N VAL A 133 0.27 19.11 -5.41
CA VAL A 133 0.13 17.74 -4.87
C VAL A 133 -1.32 17.45 -4.51
N ILE A 134 -1.76 16.18 -4.58
CA ILE A 134 -3.14 15.81 -4.21
C ILE A 134 -3.30 15.61 -2.70
N GLY A 135 -2.26 15.23 -1.98
CA GLY A 135 -2.44 14.91 -0.57
C GLY A 135 -1.16 14.93 0.25
N GLN A 136 -1.35 14.89 1.56
CA GLN A 136 -0.32 15.10 2.57
C GLN A 136 0.92 14.20 2.40
N LYS A 137 0.72 12.89 2.12
CA LYS A 137 1.85 11.95 1.90
C LYS A 137 2.71 12.32 0.69
N THR A 138 2.10 12.90 -0.35
CA THR A 138 2.81 13.36 -1.54
C THR A 138 3.58 14.66 -1.23
N ALA A 139 2.96 15.56 -0.45
CA ALA A 139 3.62 16.78 0.03
C ALA A 139 4.82 16.47 0.93
N GLU A 140 4.68 15.50 1.83
CA GLU A 140 5.77 15.02 2.69
C GLU A 140 6.92 14.44 1.86
N LYS A 141 6.62 13.65 0.83
CA LYS A 141 7.63 13.11 -0.07
C LYS A 141 8.35 14.22 -0.85
N LEU A 142 7.65 15.24 -1.31
CA LEU A 142 8.24 16.38 -1.99
C LEU A 142 9.18 17.16 -1.05
N ARG A 143 8.80 17.29 0.22
CA ARG A 143 9.59 17.95 1.25
C ARG A 143 10.89 17.22 1.57
N GLU A 144 10.96 15.89 1.40
CA GLU A 144 12.22 15.13 1.51
C GLU A 144 13.29 15.58 0.49
N TYR A 145 12.86 16.15 -0.64
CA TYR A 145 13.72 16.76 -1.66
C TYR A 145 13.96 18.25 -1.45
N GLY A 146 13.52 18.82 -0.32
CA GLY A 146 13.67 20.22 0.01
C GLY A 146 12.68 21.16 -0.69
N ILE A 147 11.61 20.61 -1.30
CA ILE A 147 10.60 21.37 -2.05
C ILE A 147 9.28 21.35 -1.25
N CYS A 148 8.69 22.53 -1.04
CA CYS A 148 7.34 22.65 -0.50
C CYS A 148 6.31 22.63 -1.63
N ALA A 149 5.14 22.03 -1.38
CA ALA A 149 4.04 22.13 -2.32
C ALA A 149 3.47 23.55 -2.30
N ASP A 150 3.27 24.14 -3.50
CA ASP A 150 2.63 25.44 -3.68
C ASP A 150 1.10 25.32 -3.63
N PHE A 151 0.58 24.16 -4.05
CA PHE A 151 -0.86 23.88 -4.07
C PHE A 151 -1.16 22.45 -3.57
N MET A 152 -2.22 22.35 -2.77
CA MET A 152 -2.83 21.10 -2.35
C MET A 152 -4.34 21.32 -2.19
N PRO A 153 -5.21 20.53 -2.85
CA PRO A 153 -6.66 20.71 -2.77
C PRO A 153 -7.17 20.36 -1.36
N GLU A 154 -8.28 20.97 -0.97
CA GLU A 154 -8.93 20.66 0.30
C GLU A 154 -9.52 19.24 0.31
N HIS A 155 -10.01 18.78 -0.85
CA HIS A 155 -10.59 17.44 -1.03
C HIS A 155 -9.77 16.61 -1.98
N SER A 156 -9.20 15.50 -1.49
CA SER A 156 -8.31 14.61 -2.24
C SER A 156 -9.04 13.70 -3.26
N ASN A 157 -9.91 14.27 -4.10
CA ASN A 157 -10.56 13.58 -5.21
C ASN A 157 -10.26 14.22 -6.57
N SER A 158 -10.30 13.42 -7.64
CA SER A 158 -9.90 13.85 -8.97
C SER A 158 -10.81 14.90 -9.60
N THR A 159 -12.08 14.95 -9.24
CA THR A 159 -13.06 15.89 -9.81
C THR A 159 -12.86 17.29 -9.25
N ASN A 160 -12.69 17.40 -7.94
CA ASN A 160 -12.46 18.69 -7.28
C ASN A 160 -11.07 19.24 -7.57
N LEU A 161 -10.06 18.35 -7.71
CA LEU A 161 -8.69 18.75 -8.03
C LEU A 161 -8.61 19.64 -9.28
N ALA A 162 -9.26 19.24 -10.38
CA ALA A 162 -9.19 20.00 -11.63
C ALA A 162 -9.80 21.40 -11.48
N GLN A 163 -10.91 21.50 -10.75
CA GLN A 163 -11.57 22.78 -10.48
C GLN A 163 -10.72 23.67 -9.57
N GLU A 164 -10.28 23.15 -8.42
CA GLU A 164 -9.46 23.90 -7.46
C GLU A 164 -8.09 24.30 -8.06
N LEU A 165 -7.48 23.41 -8.86
CA LEU A 165 -6.24 23.73 -9.57
C LEU A 165 -6.45 24.84 -10.60
N LYS A 166 -7.58 24.83 -11.33
CA LYS A 166 -7.91 25.91 -12.27
C LYS A 166 -8.03 27.25 -11.53
N GLU A 167 -8.74 27.30 -10.43
CA GLU A 167 -8.89 28.51 -9.62
C GLU A 167 -7.55 29.03 -9.09
N TYR A 168 -6.66 28.12 -8.66
CA TYR A 168 -5.30 28.47 -8.25
C TYR A 168 -4.49 29.05 -9.42
N LEU A 169 -4.53 28.44 -10.60
CA LEU A 169 -3.81 28.93 -11.78
C LEU A 169 -4.34 30.28 -12.27
N ASP A 170 -5.64 30.46 -12.26
CA ASP A 170 -6.29 31.75 -12.62
C ASP A 170 -5.84 32.90 -11.67
N GLN A 171 -5.48 32.57 -10.42
CA GLN A 171 -4.92 33.54 -9.46
C GLN A 171 -3.44 33.81 -9.66
N GLU A 172 -2.62 32.77 -9.87
CA GLU A 172 -1.17 32.86 -10.00
C GLU A 172 -0.75 33.51 -11.34
N PHE A 173 -1.45 33.17 -12.43
CA PHE A 173 -1.11 33.63 -13.78
C PHE A 173 -1.96 34.81 -14.27
N ARG A 174 -2.47 35.62 -13.35
CA ARG A 174 -3.22 36.86 -13.64
C ARG A 174 -2.40 37.86 -14.43
N GLY A 175 -2.32 37.74 -15.73
CA GLY A 175 -1.59 38.74 -16.55
C GLY A 175 -1.65 38.47 -18.05
N ASP A 176 -1.87 37.24 -18.43
CA ASP A 176 -2.01 36.87 -19.85
C ASP A 176 -3.19 35.91 -20.03
N PRO A 177 -4.35 36.40 -20.43
CA PRO A 177 -5.54 35.55 -20.64
C PRO A 177 -5.39 34.58 -21.79
N PHE A 178 -4.31 34.69 -22.60
CA PHE A 178 -4.02 33.79 -23.72
C PHE A 178 -2.93 32.76 -23.38
N LYS A 179 -2.21 32.91 -22.26
CA LYS A 179 -1.21 31.94 -21.84
C LYS A 179 -1.89 30.75 -21.16
N ARG A 180 -1.79 29.60 -21.83
CA ARG A 180 -2.15 28.31 -21.20
C ARG A 180 -0.97 27.83 -20.37
N ALA A 181 -1.23 27.46 -19.11
CA ALA A 181 -0.21 26.88 -18.24
C ALA A 181 0.25 25.53 -18.79
N VAL A 182 1.56 25.30 -18.80
CA VAL A 182 2.16 24.01 -19.13
C VAL A 182 2.28 23.18 -17.87
N ILE A 183 1.53 22.08 -17.79
CA ILE A 183 1.50 21.17 -16.64
C ILE A 183 2.16 19.85 -17.02
N TRP A 184 3.16 19.43 -16.28
CA TRP A 184 3.66 18.06 -16.34
C TRP A 184 3.10 17.23 -15.21
N TYR A 185 2.63 16.02 -15.56
CA TYR A 185 1.99 15.07 -14.65
C TYR A 185 2.79 13.77 -14.55
N PRO A 186 3.77 13.69 -13.60
CA PRO A 186 4.53 12.47 -13.36
C PRO A 186 3.67 11.38 -12.71
N THR A 187 3.49 10.25 -13.40
CA THR A 187 2.61 9.17 -12.97
C THR A 187 3.13 7.78 -13.36
N ALA A 188 2.42 6.73 -12.97
CA ALA A 188 2.71 5.37 -13.39
C ALA A 188 2.41 5.18 -14.87
N LYS A 189 3.26 4.46 -15.60
CA LYS A 189 3.05 4.09 -17.00
C LYS A 189 1.71 3.36 -17.23
N ASN A 190 1.34 2.51 -16.27
CA ASN A 190 0.11 1.72 -16.31
C ASN A 190 -1.01 2.27 -15.41
N ALA A 191 -0.97 3.56 -15.04
CA ALA A 191 -2.07 4.19 -14.33
C ALA A 191 -3.30 4.34 -15.24
N LYS A 192 -4.44 3.88 -14.75
CA LYS A 192 -5.76 4.13 -15.33
C LYS A 192 -6.25 5.46 -14.75
N ASP A 193 -5.85 6.58 -15.34
CA ASP A 193 -6.30 7.87 -14.85
C ASP A 193 -7.06 8.66 -15.92
N ASN A 194 -8.11 9.32 -15.48
CA ASN A 194 -8.91 10.26 -16.28
C ASN A 194 -8.60 11.71 -15.89
N LEU A 195 -7.45 11.96 -15.23
CA LEU A 195 -7.13 13.27 -14.67
C LEU A 195 -6.72 14.26 -15.76
N VAL A 196 -6.07 13.77 -16.82
CA VAL A 196 -5.56 14.62 -17.91
C VAL A 196 -6.70 15.30 -18.66
N ASP A 197 -7.76 14.56 -18.98
CA ASP A 197 -8.87 15.08 -19.81
C ASP A 197 -9.53 16.34 -19.22
N PRO A 198 -9.89 16.41 -17.93
CA PRO A 198 -10.41 17.62 -17.32
C PRO A 198 -9.41 18.80 -17.36
N LEU A 199 -8.11 18.53 -17.24
CA LEU A 199 -7.06 19.55 -17.25
C LEU A 199 -6.85 20.16 -18.64
N LEU A 200 -6.96 19.37 -19.70
CA LEU A 200 -6.80 19.83 -21.10
C LEU A 200 -7.78 20.94 -21.49
N SER A 201 -8.88 21.10 -20.75
CA SER A 201 -9.84 22.18 -21.00
C SER A 201 -9.26 23.59 -20.73
N PHE A 202 -8.27 23.73 -19.86
CA PHE A 202 -7.72 25.02 -19.44
C PHE A 202 -6.19 25.12 -19.43
N CYS A 203 -5.46 24.01 -19.60
CA CYS A 203 -4.01 23.99 -19.63
C CYS A 203 -3.46 23.03 -20.69
N ASP A 204 -2.16 23.11 -20.96
CA ASP A 204 -1.43 22.17 -21.77
C ASP A 204 -0.81 21.11 -20.85
N CYS A 205 -1.48 19.97 -20.73
CA CYS A 205 -1.07 18.92 -19.78
C CYS A 205 -0.33 17.79 -20.48
N GLY A 206 0.93 17.56 -20.06
CA GLY A 206 1.77 16.45 -20.49
C GLY A 206 1.89 15.36 -19.42
N ARG A 207 1.46 14.15 -19.73
CA ARG A 207 1.67 12.97 -18.87
C ARG A 207 3.10 12.47 -19.00
N LEU A 208 3.78 12.28 -17.86
CA LEU A 208 5.12 11.69 -17.80
C LEU A 208 5.06 10.32 -17.12
N ASN A 209 5.46 9.30 -17.86
CA ASN A 209 5.59 7.96 -17.30
C ASN A 209 6.94 7.84 -16.58
N VAL A 210 6.96 7.97 -15.25
CA VAL A 210 8.20 7.96 -14.46
C VAL A 210 8.44 6.66 -13.69
N TYR A 211 7.41 5.84 -13.53
CA TYR A 211 7.52 4.50 -12.94
C TYR A 211 6.48 3.56 -13.51
N GLU A 212 6.64 2.27 -13.25
CA GLU A 212 5.68 1.23 -13.60
C GLU A 212 5.51 0.28 -12.40
N ASN A 213 4.28 -0.15 -12.14
CA ASN A 213 3.99 -1.21 -11.19
C ASN A 213 3.95 -2.54 -11.95
N VAL A 214 5.07 -3.27 -11.94
CA VAL A 214 5.20 -4.55 -12.65
C VAL A 214 4.81 -5.73 -11.77
N PRO A 215 4.18 -6.79 -12.30
CA PRO A 215 3.92 -8.00 -11.55
C PRO A 215 5.23 -8.71 -11.21
N CYS A 216 5.30 -9.31 -10.01
CA CYS A 216 6.36 -10.23 -9.66
C CYS A 216 5.90 -11.67 -9.82
N PRO A 217 6.80 -12.62 -10.19
CA PRO A 217 6.52 -14.03 -10.04
C PRO A 217 6.13 -14.31 -8.58
N MET A 218 4.99 -14.96 -8.38
CA MET A 218 4.54 -15.35 -7.04
C MET A 218 3.99 -16.76 -7.07
N GLU A 219 4.31 -17.51 -6.05
CA GLU A 219 3.54 -18.70 -5.70
C GLU A 219 2.44 -18.20 -4.75
N VAL A 220 1.18 -18.32 -5.17
CA VAL A 220 0.05 -18.02 -4.28
C VAL A 220 -0.02 -19.14 -3.26
N PRO A 221 0.22 -18.87 -1.99
CA PRO A 221 0.12 -19.90 -0.97
C PRO A 221 -1.37 -20.23 -0.75
N VAL A 222 -1.90 -21.11 -1.61
CA VAL A 222 -3.32 -21.51 -1.61
C VAL A 222 -3.57 -22.70 -0.68
N ASP A 223 -2.69 -22.94 0.26
CA ASP A 223 -2.96 -23.95 1.27
C ASP A 223 -4.14 -23.46 2.15
N LYS A 224 -5.30 -24.06 1.90
CA LYS A 224 -6.62 -23.61 2.35
C LYS A 224 -6.78 -23.55 3.86
N ASP A 225 -5.87 -24.20 4.60
CA ASP A 225 -5.94 -24.32 6.06
C ASP A 225 -4.89 -23.45 6.78
N VAL A 226 -4.17 -22.58 6.04
CA VAL A 226 -3.01 -21.86 6.58
C VAL A 226 -3.35 -20.45 7.06
N TYR A 227 -4.33 -19.78 6.45
CA TYR A 227 -4.62 -18.38 6.74
C TYR A 227 -6.05 -18.15 7.21
N ASP A 228 -6.20 -17.50 8.37
CA ASP A 228 -7.51 -17.03 8.86
C ASP A 228 -8.04 -15.88 7.98
N ALA A 229 -7.15 -15.03 7.46
CA ALA A 229 -7.53 -13.95 6.57
C ALA A 229 -6.44 -13.54 5.58
N ILE A 230 -6.87 -12.91 4.45
CA ILE A 230 -6.00 -12.29 3.46
C ILE A 230 -6.35 -10.80 3.35
N PHE A 231 -5.31 -9.96 3.37
CA PHE A 231 -5.45 -8.51 3.31
C PHE A 231 -4.93 -7.95 1.99
N PHE A 232 -5.79 -7.20 1.31
CA PHE A 232 -5.45 -6.47 0.09
C PHE A 232 -5.42 -4.96 0.35
N THR A 233 -4.28 -4.34 0.08
CA THR A 233 -4.06 -2.90 0.27
C THR A 233 -4.17 -2.10 -1.03
N CYS A 234 -4.40 -2.77 -2.17
CA CYS A 234 -4.68 -2.15 -3.46
C CYS A 234 -5.30 -3.15 -4.43
N ALA A 235 -6.05 -2.63 -5.41
CA ALA A 235 -6.70 -3.43 -6.45
C ALA A 235 -5.72 -4.30 -7.25
N SER A 236 -4.57 -3.74 -7.64
CA SER A 236 -3.57 -4.48 -8.43
C SER A 236 -2.99 -5.69 -7.70
N SER A 237 -2.88 -5.67 -6.37
CA SER A 237 -2.47 -6.84 -5.60
C SER A 237 -3.53 -7.93 -5.61
N ALA A 238 -4.82 -7.56 -5.51
CA ALA A 238 -5.94 -8.49 -5.59
C ALA A 238 -6.05 -9.11 -7.00
N GLU A 239 -6.02 -8.28 -8.04
CA GLU A 239 -6.06 -8.71 -9.44
C GLU A 239 -4.94 -9.72 -9.76
N ARG A 240 -3.72 -9.45 -9.33
CA ARG A 240 -2.57 -10.31 -9.60
C ARG A 240 -2.63 -11.62 -8.82
N MET A 241 -2.85 -11.53 -7.52
CA MET A 241 -2.83 -12.71 -6.64
C MET A 241 -4.00 -13.63 -6.94
N LEU A 242 -5.22 -13.12 -6.93
CA LEU A 242 -6.42 -13.93 -7.11
C LEU A 242 -6.75 -14.15 -8.59
N GLY A 243 -6.35 -13.24 -9.49
CA GLY A 243 -6.49 -13.43 -10.94
C GLY A 243 -5.67 -14.59 -11.50
N SER A 244 -4.60 -15.01 -10.83
CA SER A 244 -3.82 -16.20 -11.20
C SER A 244 -4.53 -17.52 -10.85
N LEU A 245 -5.55 -17.49 -9.98
CA LEU A 245 -6.32 -18.65 -9.55
C LEU A 245 -7.51 -18.90 -10.50
N LYS A 246 -7.91 -20.17 -10.62
CA LYS A 246 -9.15 -20.54 -11.32
C LYS A 246 -10.38 -20.07 -10.50
N PRO A 247 -11.56 -19.85 -11.15
CA PRO A 247 -12.76 -19.42 -10.45
C PRO A 247 -13.13 -20.28 -9.26
N GLN A 248 -13.08 -21.62 -9.40
CA GLN A 248 -13.40 -22.54 -8.31
C GLN A 248 -12.40 -22.46 -7.14
N GLU A 249 -11.12 -22.19 -7.43
CA GLU A 249 -10.10 -22.02 -6.39
C GLU A 249 -10.34 -20.74 -5.58
N ARG A 250 -10.74 -19.67 -6.26
CA ARG A 250 -11.12 -18.39 -5.60
C ARG A 250 -12.34 -18.54 -4.71
N GLU A 251 -13.40 -19.21 -5.21
CA GLU A 251 -14.60 -19.47 -4.45
C GLU A 251 -14.31 -20.32 -3.21
N THR A 252 -13.52 -21.38 -3.38
CA THR A 252 -13.12 -22.23 -2.25
C THR A 252 -12.28 -21.44 -1.24
N LEU A 253 -11.33 -20.61 -1.68
CA LEU A 253 -10.53 -19.77 -0.80
C LEU A 253 -11.40 -18.78 -0.01
N ALA A 254 -12.32 -18.09 -0.68
CA ALA A 254 -13.24 -17.15 -0.05
C ALA A 254 -14.26 -17.80 0.91
N SER A 255 -14.51 -19.11 0.79
CA SER A 255 -15.40 -19.84 1.69
C SER A 255 -14.77 -20.22 3.03
N VAL A 256 -13.43 -20.27 3.09
CA VAL A 256 -12.69 -20.71 4.30
C VAL A 256 -11.77 -19.64 4.87
N THR A 257 -11.54 -18.55 4.14
CA THR A 257 -10.61 -17.49 4.51
C THR A 257 -11.29 -16.14 4.37
N ASP A 258 -11.21 -15.30 5.38
CA ASP A 258 -11.73 -13.93 5.30
C ASP A 258 -10.91 -13.05 4.35
N ILE A 259 -11.60 -12.31 3.49
CA ILE A 259 -10.96 -11.42 2.54
C ILE A 259 -11.20 -9.97 2.95
N TYR A 260 -10.12 -9.27 3.30
CA TYR A 260 -10.15 -7.87 3.71
C TYR A 260 -9.63 -6.95 2.61
N SER A 261 -10.36 -5.87 2.33
CA SER A 261 -9.95 -4.82 1.42
C SER A 261 -9.79 -3.47 2.11
N ILE A 262 -8.82 -2.69 1.66
CA ILE A 262 -8.55 -1.35 2.22
C ILE A 262 -9.64 -0.33 1.87
N GLY A 263 -10.43 -0.56 0.82
CA GLY A 263 -11.46 0.40 0.41
C GLY A 263 -12.08 0.09 -0.96
N PRO A 264 -13.00 0.95 -1.44
CA PRO A 264 -13.93 0.66 -2.52
C PRO A 264 -13.30 0.19 -3.84
N LYS A 265 -12.19 0.80 -4.27
CA LYS A 265 -11.48 0.39 -5.51
C LYS A 265 -10.93 -1.03 -5.43
N CYS A 266 -10.47 -1.42 -4.24
CA CYS A 266 -9.95 -2.77 -4.01
C CYS A 266 -11.11 -3.78 -3.91
N SER A 267 -12.20 -3.42 -3.22
CA SER A 267 -13.42 -4.23 -3.12
C SER A 267 -14.06 -4.47 -4.50
N ALA A 268 -14.12 -3.44 -5.35
CA ALA A 268 -14.63 -3.58 -6.71
C ALA A 268 -13.81 -4.59 -7.53
N ALA A 269 -12.48 -4.49 -7.48
CA ALA A 269 -11.60 -5.44 -8.17
C ALA A 269 -11.76 -6.89 -7.67
N LEU A 270 -11.97 -7.09 -6.37
CA LEU A 270 -12.27 -8.40 -5.79
C LEU A 270 -13.63 -8.93 -6.27
N GLY A 271 -14.65 -8.07 -6.33
CA GLY A 271 -15.97 -8.41 -6.86
C GLY A 271 -15.95 -8.81 -8.34
N GLU A 272 -15.17 -8.09 -9.18
CA GLU A 272 -14.96 -8.43 -10.59
C GLU A 272 -14.30 -9.82 -10.78
N LEU A 273 -13.50 -10.26 -9.80
CA LEU A 273 -12.91 -11.59 -9.77
C LEU A 273 -13.87 -12.68 -9.21
N GLY A 274 -15.09 -12.30 -8.83
CA GLY A 274 -16.08 -13.21 -8.25
C GLY A 274 -15.81 -13.56 -6.78
N VAL A 275 -15.04 -12.76 -6.05
CA VAL A 275 -14.72 -12.97 -4.63
C VAL A 275 -15.78 -12.30 -3.76
N SER A 276 -16.47 -13.09 -2.95
CA SER A 276 -17.52 -12.62 -2.01
C SER A 276 -17.67 -13.63 -0.85
N PRO A 277 -17.87 -13.18 0.40
CA PRO A 277 -17.94 -11.79 0.84
C PRO A 277 -16.57 -11.12 0.94
N VAL A 278 -16.52 -9.78 0.82
CA VAL A 278 -15.33 -8.96 1.07
C VAL A 278 -15.61 -8.04 2.25
N ILE A 279 -14.71 -8.00 3.21
CA ILE A 279 -14.78 -7.11 4.39
C ILE A 279 -13.99 -5.84 4.07
N GLU A 280 -14.69 -4.73 3.81
CA GLU A 280 -14.09 -3.45 3.49
C GLU A 280 -13.80 -2.63 4.74
N ALA A 281 -12.63 -1.98 4.79
CA ALA A 281 -12.27 -1.07 5.87
C ALA A 281 -13.17 0.19 5.83
N ALA A 282 -13.77 0.54 6.97
CA ALA A 282 -14.59 1.75 7.09
C ALA A 282 -13.82 3.05 6.79
N VAL A 283 -12.52 3.03 7.02
CA VAL A 283 -11.59 4.12 6.69
C VAL A 283 -10.46 3.52 5.87
N ASN A 284 -10.17 4.12 4.72
CA ASN A 284 -9.15 3.64 3.77
C ASN A 284 -7.71 3.87 4.30
N THR A 285 -7.39 3.18 5.40
CA THR A 285 -6.09 3.21 6.07
C THR A 285 -5.74 1.82 6.61
N TYR A 286 -4.47 1.60 6.94
CA TYR A 286 -4.04 0.36 7.59
C TYR A 286 -4.64 0.20 8.98
N GLU A 287 -4.79 1.31 9.70
CA GLU A 287 -5.50 1.38 10.98
C GLU A 287 -6.97 0.93 10.83
N GLY A 288 -7.62 1.38 9.75
CA GLY A 288 -8.98 0.95 9.41
C GLY A 288 -9.09 -0.56 9.20
N LEU A 289 -8.15 -1.18 8.47
CA LEU A 289 -8.10 -2.63 8.29
C LEU A 289 -7.88 -3.38 9.62
N VAL A 290 -6.94 -2.93 10.45
CA VAL A 290 -6.69 -3.54 11.77
C VAL A 290 -7.94 -3.44 12.65
N ASN A 291 -8.63 -2.30 12.64
CA ASN A 291 -9.85 -2.11 13.42
C ASN A 291 -11.00 -3.01 12.93
N CYS A 292 -11.09 -3.31 11.63
CA CYS A 292 -12.07 -4.24 11.10
C CYS A 292 -11.88 -5.64 11.66
N VAL A 293 -10.64 -6.13 11.71
CA VAL A 293 -10.32 -7.44 12.28
C VAL A 293 -10.66 -7.48 13.77
N LEU A 294 -10.21 -6.47 14.53
CA LEU A 294 -10.44 -6.42 15.98
C LEU A 294 -11.93 -6.32 16.39
N ARG A 295 -12.80 -5.89 15.48
CA ARG A 295 -14.27 -5.85 15.74
C ARG A 295 -14.96 -7.17 15.41
N LYS A 296 -14.34 -8.00 14.58
CA LYS A 296 -14.88 -9.30 14.19
C LYS A 296 -14.51 -10.40 15.20
N GLU A 297 -13.34 -10.33 15.79
CA GLU A 297 -12.84 -11.23 16.83
C GLU A 297 -13.36 -10.82 18.20
#